data_7b8b15b82ff5b46c5cf98a40a21e164c
#
_entry.id   7b8b15b82ff5b46c5cf98a40a21e164c
#
_cell.length_a   1.000
_cell.length_b   1.000
_cell.length_c   1.000
_cell.angle_alpha   90.00
_cell.angle_beta   90.00
_cell.angle_gamma   90.00
#
_symmetry.space_group_name_H-M   'P 1'
#
loop_
_entity.id
_entity.type
_entity.pdbx_description
1 polymer ?
#
loop_
_entity_poly.entity_id
_entity_poly.type
_entity_poly.pdbx_seq_one_letter_code
_entity_poly.pdbx_strand_id
1 'polypeptide(L)'
;MTKPTGSLGLLEQVAVQLAGLQGRLKPRVDHLWIAIFAGDHGVVAEGVSAYPQEVTGQMLANFVAGGAAISVLARQLGAQLDVNDLGTVTPMLNLPGVRHLQIGAGTANFTQGPAMTEAQGRLALEAGRDSVRRAVAAGVRAPVWMRRGSVARRR
;
A
#
# COMPACT_ATOMS: atom_id res chain seq x y z
N MET A 1 -17.77 25.66 7.43
CA MET A 1 -16.80 25.73 8.56
C MET A 1 -16.08 27.08 8.42
N THR A 2 -16.13 27.89 9.44
CA THR A 2 -15.38 29.17 9.48
C THR A 2 -14.06 28.92 10.22
N LYS A 3 -12.94 29.23 9.61
CA LYS A 3 -11.60 29.02 10.16
C LYS A 3 -10.63 30.09 9.61
N PRO A 4 -9.54 30.43 10.31
CA PRO A 4 -8.48 31.26 9.74
C PRO A 4 -7.87 30.58 8.49
N THR A 5 -7.48 31.40 7.51
CA THR A 5 -6.81 30.92 6.30
C THR A 5 -5.49 30.23 6.66
N GLY A 6 -5.27 29.05 6.12
CA GLY A 6 -4.02 28.29 6.34
C GLY A 6 -3.95 27.51 7.66
N SER A 7 -4.95 27.59 8.54
CA SER A 7 -4.92 26.96 9.87
C SER A 7 -4.85 25.43 9.84
N LEU A 8 -5.25 24.79 8.74
CA LEU A 8 -5.16 23.34 8.57
C LEU A 8 -3.95 22.91 7.70
N GLY A 9 -3.10 23.85 7.29
CA GLY A 9 -1.90 23.57 6.53
C GLY A 9 -2.18 22.77 5.26
N LEU A 10 -1.43 21.67 5.06
CA LEU A 10 -1.55 20.81 3.87
C LEU A 10 -2.94 20.20 3.68
N LEU A 11 -3.75 20.04 4.72
CA LEU A 11 -5.10 19.48 4.60
C LEU A 11 -6.01 20.37 3.73
N GLU A 12 -5.78 21.68 3.70
CA GLU A 12 -6.53 22.59 2.84
C GLU A 12 -6.22 22.33 1.37
N GLN A 13 -4.94 22.13 1.05
CA GLN A 13 -4.50 21.83 -0.32
C GLN A 13 -5.04 20.47 -0.78
N VAL A 14 -4.97 19.45 0.07
CA VAL A 14 -5.54 18.12 -0.20
C VAL A 14 -7.04 18.22 -0.46
N ALA A 15 -7.78 18.98 0.36
CA ALA A 15 -9.22 19.17 0.17
C ALA A 15 -9.54 19.85 -1.18
N VAL A 16 -8.78 20.87 -1.57
CA VAL A 16 -8.94 21.56 -2.87
C VAL A 16 -8.63 20.62 -4.03
N GLN A 17 -7.53 19.85 -3.95
CA GLN A 17 -7.18 18.89 -4.99
C GLN A 17 -8.26 17.81 -5.13
N LEU A 18 -8.74 17.28 -4.01
CA LEU A 18 -9.79 16.27 -4.02
C LEU A 18 -11.10 16.79 -4.61
N ALA A 19 -11.47 18.03 -4.28
CA ALA A 19 -12.63 18.72 -4.85
C ALA A 19 -12.50 18.86 -6.38
N GLY A 20 -11.31 19.24 -6.87
CA GLY A 20 -11.00 19.33 -8.30
C GLY A 20 -11.09 17.97 -8.99
N LEU A 21 -10.49 16.94 -8.42
CA LEU A 21 -10.52 15.56 -8.97
C LEU A 21 -11.94 15.00 -9.01
N GLN A 22 -12.79 15.33 -8.04
CA GLN A 22 -14.17 14.85 -7.97
C GLN A 22 -15.15 15.75 -8.74
N GLY A 23 -14.73 16.93 -9.25
CA GLY A 23 -15.61 17.91 -9.86
C GLY A 23 -16.69 18.45 -8.92
N ARG A 24 -16.40 18.58 -7.62
CA ARG A 24 -17.38 18.96 -6.58
C ARG A 24 -16.81 19.97 -5.61
N LEU A 25 -17.60 21.01 -5.29
CA LEU A 25 -17.21 22.02 -4.29
C LEU A 25 -17.03 21.43 -2.87
N LYS A 26 -17.79 20.39 -2.55
CA LYS A 26 -17.69 19.65 -1.28
C LYS A 26 -17.27 18.22 -1.60
N PRO A 27 -15.98 17.89 -1.51
CA PRO A 27 -15.51 16.54 -1.79
C PRO A 27 -16.05 15.55 -0.75
N ARG A 28 -16.19 14.28 -1.14
CA ARG A 28 -16.69 13.21 -0.30
C ARG A 28 -15.63 12.11 -0.19
N VAL A 29 -15.54 11.53 1.00
CA VAL A 29 -14.64 10.42 1.35
C VAL A 29 -15.41 9.26 2.00
N ASP A 30 -16.67 9.08 1.62
CA ASP A 30 -17.57 8.10 2.25
C ASP A 30 -17.21 6.65 1.92
N HIS A 31 -16.55 6.44 0.77
CA HIS A 31 -16.10 5.12 0.32
C HIS A 31 -14.59 5.17 0.14
N LEU A 32 -13.88 4.64 1.11
CA LEU A 32 -12.43 4.60 1.11
C LEU A 32 -11.93 3.20 0.74
N TRP A 33 -10.85 3.16 -0.01
CA TRP A 33 -10.11 1.96 -0.35
C TRP A 33 -8.65 2.14 0.05
N ILE A 34 -8.16 1.26 0.90
CA ILE A 34 -6.77 1.26 1.33
C ILE A 34 -6.10 0.04 0.71
N ALA A 35 -5.18 0.27 -0.22
CA ALA A 35 -4.40 -0.80 -0.83
C ALA A 35 -3.03 -0.89 -0.19
N ILE A 36 -2.67 -2.08 0.27
CA ILE A 36 -1.35 -2.42 0.78
C ILE A 36 -0.66 -3.29 -0.26
N PHE A 37 0.56 -2.92 -0.63
CA PHE A 37 1.44 -3.71 -1.47
C PHE A 37 2.66 -4.11 -0.65
N ALA A 38 2.81 -5.39 -0.40
CA ALA A 38 3.92 -5.95 0.36
C ALA A 38 4.86 -6.73 -0.55
N GLY A 39 6.15 -6.64 -0.26
CA GLY A 39 7.20 -7.39 -0.95
C GLY A 39 8.52 -7.19 -0.24
N ASP A 40 9.41 -8.14 -0.38
CA ASP A 40 10.74 -8.09 0.18
C ASP A 40 11.75 -7.49 -0.80
N HIS A 41 12.86 -7.00 -0.28
CA HIS A 41 13.89 -6.34 -1.07
C HIS A 41 15.27 -6.91 -0.76
N GLY A 42 16.00 -7.35 -1.80
CA GLY A 42 17.32 -7.93 -1.66
C GLY A 42 18.37 -7.01 -1.03
N VAL A 43 18.15 -5.69 -1.06
CA VAL A 43 19.01 -4.71 -0.39
C VAL A 43 19.08 -4.87 1.14
N VAL A 44 18.22 -5.69 1.74
CA VAL A 44 18.31 -6.06 3.16
C VAL A 44 19.66 -6.70 3.49
N ALA A 45 20.29 -7.38 2.53
CA ALA A 45 21.64 -7.94 2.69
C ALA A 45 22.70 -6.88 3.04
N GLU A 46 22.45 -5.61 2.74
CA GLU A 46 23.33 -4.48 3.10
C GLU A 46 23.10 -3.96 4.54
N GLY A 47 22.32 -4.67 5.36
CA GLY A 47 22.05 -4.27 6.75
C GLY A 47 21.21 -3.00 6.93
N VAL A 48 20.48 -2.60 5.90
CA VAL A 48 19.66 -1.36 5.89
C VAL A 48 18.31 -1.49 6.58
N SER A 49 17.93 -2.70 6.99
CA SER A 49 16.68 -2.97 7.69
C SER A 49 16.95 -3.38 9.14
N ALA A 50 16.15 -2.86 10.05
CA ALA A 50 16.18 -3.25 11.46
C ALA A 50 15.48 -4.60 11.73
N TYR A 51 14.73 -5.10 10.73
CA TYR A 51 13.94 -6.33 10.85
C TYR A 51 14.26 -7.29 9.71
N PRO A 52 14.23 -8.61 9.98
CA PRO A 52 14.40 -9.63 8.96
C PRO A 52 13.20 -9.68 8.01
N GLN A 53 13.37 -10.31 6.85
CA GLN A 53 12.35 -10.34 5.78
C GLN A 53 11.10 -11.15 6.16
N GLU A 54 11.24 -12.12 7.07
CA GLU A 54 10.11 -12.93 7.59
C GLU A 54 9.01 -12.05 8.21
N VAL A 55 9.38 -10.89 8.74
CA VAL A 55 8.43 -9.91 9.31
C VAL A 55 7.43 -9.42 8.25
N THR A 56 7.79 -9.38 6.97
CA THR A 56 6.85 -8.98 5.91
C THR A 56 5.68 -9.96 5.81
N GLY A 57 5.96 -11.27 5.82
CA GLY A 57 4.92 -12.30 5.84
C GLY A 57 4.05 -12.25 7.10
N GLN A 58 4.67 -12.08 8.28
CA GLN A 58 3.94 -11.92 9.54
C GLN A 58 3.03 -10.69 9.52
N MET A 59 3.49 -9.60 8.90
CA MET A 59 2.68 -8.39 8.74
C MET A 59 1.50 -8.58 7.78
N LEU A 60 1.64 -9.38 6.72
CA LEU A 60 0.51 -9.75 5.86
C LEU A 60 -0.59 -10.43 6.68
N ALA A 61 -0.22 -11.41 7.51
CA ALA A 61 -1.16 -12.06 8.42
C ALA A 61 -1.79 -11.07 9.40
N ASN A 62 -1.01 -10.16 9.97
CA ASN A 62 -1.48 -9.15 10.92
C ASN A 62 -2.44 -8.14 10.26
N PHE A 63 -2.22 -7.77 8.99
CA PHE A 63 -3.15 -6.89 8.26
C PHE A 63 -4.53 -7.53 8.13
N VAL A 64 -4.61 -8.78 7.71
CA VAL A 64 -5.91 -9.45 7.51
C VAL A 64 -6.55 -9.87 8.83
N ALA A 65 -5.77 -10.18 9.86
CA ALA A 65 -6.27 -10.41 11.23
C ALA A 65 -6.81 -9.15 11.91
N GLY A 66 -6.52 -7.96 11.36
CA GLY A 66 -7.04 -6.70 11.88
C GLY A 66 -6.25 -6.09 13.05
N GLY A 67 -5.06 -6.64 13.39
CA GLY A 67 -4.21 -6.18 14.47
C GLY A 67 -3.31 -5.00 14.13
N ALA A 68 -3.03 -4.77 12.85
CA ALA A 68 -2.19 -3.66 12.42
C ALA A 68 -2.90 -2.31 12.57
N ALA A 69 -2.16 -1.24 12.83
CA ALA A 69 -2.70 0.11 12.98
C ALA A 69 -3.57 0.52 11.78
N ILE A 70 -3.12 0.23 10.55
CA ILE A 70 -3.89 0.55 9.34
C ILE A 70 -5.19 -0.24 9.27
N SER A 71 -5.22 -1.49 9.76
CA SER A 71 -6.43 -2.31 9.78
C SER A 71 -7.45 -1.78 10.78
N VAL A 72 -6.97 -1.28 11.93
CA VAL A 72 -7.80 -0.60 12.92
C VAL A 72 -8.39 0.68 12.35
N LEU A 73 -7.56 1.51 11.71
CA LEU A 73 -8.01 2.76 11.08
C LEU A 73 -8.98 2.49 9.93
N ALA A 74 -8.72 1.49 9.08
CA ALA A 74 -9.62 1.09 8.01
C ALA A 74 -11.01 0.74 8.55
N ARG A 75 -11.06 -0.05 9.62
CA ARG A 75 -12.32 -0.43 10.28
C ARG A 75 -13.07 0.78 10.85
N GLN A 76 -12.36 1.71 11.52
CA GLN A 76 -12.96 2.93 12.05
C GLN A 76 -13.52 3.86 10.98
N LEU A 77 -12.87 3.90 9.83
CA LEU A 77 -13.28 4.75 8.70
C LEU A 77 -14.28 4.05 7.75
N GLY A 78 -14.64 2.80 8.00
CA GLY A 78 -15.44 2.01 7.07
C GLY A 78 -14.74 1.77 5.73
N ALA A 79 -13.40 1.81 5.70
CA ALA A 79 -12.61 1.62 4.50
C ALA A 79 -12.43 0.14 4.16
N GLN A 80 -12.45 -0.19 2.88
CA GLN A 80 -12.02 -1.50 2.41
C GLN A 80 -10.49 -1.60 2.43
N LEU A 81 -9.98 -2.71 2.96
CA LEU A 81 -8.56 -3.00 3.00
C LEU A 81 -8.23 -4.07 1.94
N ASP A 82 -7.41 -3.71 0.95
CA ASP A 82 -6.95 -4.56 -0.14
C ASP A 82 -5.48 -4.91 0.09
N VAL A 83 -5.20 -6.13 0.52
CA VAL A 83 -3.85 -6.59 0.88
C VAL A 83 -3.29 -7.43 -0.26
N ASN A 84 -2.19 -6.97 -0.86
CA ASN A 84 -1.54 -7.59 -2.00
C ASN A 84 -0.11 -7.98 -1.64
N ASP A 85 0.21 -9.26 -1.75
CA ASP A 85 1.56 -9.81 -1.68
C ASP A 85 2.15 -9.84 -3.09
N LEU A 86 3.11 -8.95 -3.35
CA LEU A 86 3.82 -8.89 -4.63
C LEU A 86 4.97 -9.89 -4.73
N GLY A 87 5.44 -10.37 -3.60
CA GLY A 87 6.52 -11.35 -3.51
C GLY A 87 7.29 -11.21 -2.21
N THR A 88 7.00 -12.09 -1.29
CA THR A 88 7.76 -12.29 -0.05
C THR A 88 8.74 -13.44 -0.21
N VAL A 89 9.90 -13.36 0.45
CA VAL A 89 10.94 -14.43 0.44
C VAL A 89 10.38 -15.69 1.10
N THR A 90 9.59 -15.52 2.15
CA THR A 90 8.89 -16.62 2.83
C THR A 90 7.40 -16.47 2.56
N PRO A 91 6.89 -17.06 1.46
CA PRO A 91 5.48 -16.90 1.11
C PRO A 91 4.59 -17.59 2.16
N MET A 92 3.69 -16.83 2.75
CA MET A 92 2.62 -17.38 3.57
C MET A 92 1.45 -17.76 2.66
N LEU A 93 1.53 -18.92 2.04
CA LEU A 93 0.52 -19.43 1.12
C LEU A 93 -0.82 -19.60 1.86
N ASN A 94 -1.91 -19.24 1.18
CA ASN A 94 -3.29 -19.45 1.64
C ASN A 94 -3.74 -18.58 2.84
N LEU A 95 -3.24 -17.35 2.95
CA LEU A 95 -3.84 -16.37 3.87
C LEU A 95 -5.14 -15.82 3.28
N PRO A 96 -6.31 -16.13 3.86
CA PRO A 96 -7.57 -15.54 3.41
C PRO A 96 -7.52 -14.02 3.51
N GLY A 97 -7.98 -13.32 2.46
CA GLY A 97 -7.95 -11.87 2.43
C GLY A 97 -6.66 -11.25 1.88
N VAL A 98 -5.62 -12.04 1.60
CA VAL A 98 -4.41 -11.61 0.89
C VAL A 98 -4.47 -12.07 -0.56
N ARG A 99 -4.17 -11.16 -1.48
CA ARG A 99 -3.98 -11.49 -2.90
C ARG A 99 -2.50 -11.81 -3.13
N HIS A 100 -2.20 -13.07 -3.38
CA HIS A 100 -0.85 -13.54 -3.66
C HIS A 100 -0.56 -13.41 -5.16
N LEU A 101 0.22 -12.42 -5.55
CA LEU A 101 0.60 -12.15 -6.94
C LEU A 101 1.95 -12.78 -7.29
N GLN A 102 2.81 -12.99 -6.30
CA GLN A 102 4.09 -13.71 -6.38
C GLN A 102 4.93 -13.36 -7.61
N ILE A 103 5.20 -12.06 -7.81
CA ILE A 103 6.01 -11.57 -8.94
C ILE A 103 7.46 -12.10 -8.84
N GLY A 104 7.90 -12.43 -7.64
CA GLY A 104 9.19 -13.04 -7.33
C GLY A 104 9.35 -13.25 -5.83
N ALA A 105 10.41 -13.91 -5.40
CA ALA A 105 10.78 -14.06 -3.99
C ALA A 105 11.49 -12.79 -3.47
N GLY A 106 10.83 -11.65 -3.57
CA GLY A 106 11.41 -10.34 -3.34
C GLY A 106 12.14 -9.78 -4.58
N THR A 107 12.72 -8.59 -4.43
CA THR A 107 13.58 -8.00 -5.47
C THR A 107 15.03 -8.45 -5.31
N ALA A 108 15.83 -8.31 -6.38
CA ALA A 108 17.28 -8.40 -6.26
C ALA A 108 17.86 -7.20 -5.48
N ASN A 109 19.11 -7.33 -5.07
CA ASN A 109 19.84 -6.24 -4.41
C ASN A 109 20.23 -5.18 -5.45
N PHE A 110 19.61 -4.01 -5.39
CA PHE A 110 19.84 -2.94 -6.36
C PHE A 110 21.22 -2.26 -6.22
N THR A 111 22.00 -2.58 -5.20
CA THR A 111 23.41 -2.13 -5.11
C THR A 111 24.32 -2.92 -6.03
N GLN A 112 23.86 -4.09 -6.49
CA GLN A 112 24.64 -5.01 -7.33
C GLN A 112 24.12 -5.07 -8.77
N GLY A 113 22.91 -4.56 -9.04
CA GLY A 113 22.30 -4.58 -10.36
C GLY A 113 20.81 -4.19 -10.33
N PRO A 114 20.09 -4.38 -11.42
CA PRO A 114 18.66 -4.07 -11.46
C PRO A 114 17.86 -4.87 -10.42
N ALA A 115 16.99 -4.19 -9.68
CA ALA A 115 16.17 -4.81 -8.62
C ALA A 115 15.18 -5.83 -9.15
N MET A 116 14.72 -5.68 -10.38
CA MET A 116 13.76 -6.57 -11.03
C MET A 116 13.96 -6.55 -12.56
N THR A 117 13.53 -7.61 -13.20
CA THR A 117 13.44 -7.67 -14.64
C THR A 117 12.32 -6.76 -15.16
N GLU A 118 12.36 -6.41 -16.45
CA GLU A 118 11.30 -5.63 -17.08
C GLU A 118 9.93 -6.33 -16.97
N ALA A 119 9.89 -7.65 -17.08
CA ALA A 119 8.67 -8.44 -16.93
C ALA A 119 8.09 -8.31 -15.51
N GLN A 120 8.93 -8.43 -14.48
CA GLN A 120 8.52 -8.23 -13.09
C GLN A 120 8.01 -6.81 -12.83
N GLY A 121 8.68 -5.80 -13.41
CA GLY A 121 8.25 -4.41 -13.32
C GLY A 121 6.87 -4.18 -13.96
N ARG A 122 6.60 -4.79 -15.13
CA ARG A 122 5.28 -4.73 -15.78
C ARG A 122 4.20 -5.38 -14.93
N LEU A 123 4.47 -6.57 -14.35
CA LEU A 123 3.53 -7.24 -13.46
C LEU A 123 3.22 -6.41 -12.21
N ALA A 124 4.23 -5.77 -11.61
CA ALA A 124 4.04 -4.89 -10.46
C ALA A 124 3.16 -3.67 -10.79
N LEU A 125 3.37 -3.05 -11.96
CA LEU A 125 2.52 -1.94 -12.43
C LEU A 125 1.09 -2.41 -12.70
N GLU A 126 0.91 -3.59 -13.30
CA GLU A 126 -0.43 -4.14 -13.56
C GLU A 126 -1.15 -4.49 -12.26
N ALA A 127 -0.45 -4.99 -11.24
CA ALA A 127 -1.03 -5.20 -9.92
C ALA A 127 -1.62 -3.91 -9.33
N GLY A 128 -0.92 -2.78 -9.50
CA GLY A 128 -1.42 -1.47 -9.09
C GLY A 128 -2.66 -1.04 -9.87
N ARG A 129 -2.63 -1.18 -11.21
CA ARG A 129 -3.79 -0.86 -12.06
C ARG A 129 -5.01 -1.71 -11.72
N ASP A 130 -4.79 -2.99 -11.45
CA ASP A 130 -5.86 -3.91 -11.10
C ASP A 130 -6.50 -3.57 -9.75
N SER A 131 -5.72 -3.15 -8.76
CA SER A 131 -6.24 -2.64 -7.49
C SER A 131 -7.10 -1.37 -7.71
N VAL A 132 -6.69 -0.45 -8.60
CA VAL A 132 -7.52 0.71 -8.97
C VAL A 132 -8.84 0.28 -9.63
N ARG A 133 -8.79 -0.66 -10.58
CA ARG A 133 -10.00 -1.17 -11.24
C ARG A 133 -11.00 -1.76 -10.24
N ARG A 134 -10.49 -2.53 -9.26
CA ARG A 134 -11.33 -3.09 -8.19
C ARG A 134 -11.92 -2.00 -7.30
N ALA A 135 -11.12 -1.00 -6.92
CA ALA A 135 -11.60 0.13 -6.14
C ALA A 135 -12.71 0.90 -6.88
N VAL A 136 -12.53 1.17 -8.17
CA VAL A 136 -13.53 1.83 -9.02
C VAL A 136 -14.80 0.98 -9.14
N ALA A 137 -14.67 -0.33 -9.38
CA ALA A 137 -15.80 -1.26 -9.44
C ALA A 137 -16.58 -1.33 -8.13
N ALA A 138 -15.90 -1.15 -6.99
CA ALA A 138 -16.51 -1.03 -5.66
C ALA A 138 -17.10 0.36 -5.35
N GLY A 139 -17.12 1.28 -6.33
CA GLY A 139 -17.67 2.63 -6.17
C GLY A 139 -16.82 3.59 -5.36
N VAL A 140 -15.55 3.27 -5.16
CA VAL A 140 -14.61 4.09 -4.39
C VAL A 140 -14.26 5.38 -5.15
N ARG A 141 -14.26 6.50 -4.44
CA ARG A 141 -13.96 7.83 -4.99
C ARG A 141 -12.69 8.47 -4.44
N ALA A 142 -12.05 7.84 -3.45
CA ALA A 142 -10.83 8.32 -2.81
C ALA A 142 -9.94 7.13 -2.39
N PRO A 143 -9.18 6.52 -3.31
CA PRO A 143 -8.25 5.46 -2.96
C PRO A 143 -7.05 6.00 -2.19
N VAL A 144 -6.63 5.27 -1.15
CA VAL A 144 -5.41 5.51 -0.38
C VAL A 144 -4.46 4.34 -0.61
N TRP A 145 -3.21 4.62 -0.88
CA TRP A 145 -2.19 3.63 -1.19
C TRP A 145 -1.15 3.56 -0.08
N MET A 146 -0.80 2.36 0.35
CA MET A 146 0.30 2.12 1.27
C MET A 146 1.24 1.06 0.71
N ARG A 147 2.53 1.36 0.75
CA ARG A 147 3.60 0.39 0.45
C ARG A 147 4.16 -0.16 1.76
N ARG A 148 4.32 -1.46 1.85
CA ARG A 148 5.04 -2.16 2.92
C ARG A 148 6.10 -3.06 2.30
N GLY A 149 7.32 -2.97 2.80
CA GLY A 149 8.43 -3.84 2.46
C GLY A 149 9.47 -3.75 3.57
N SER A 150 10.53 -4.52 3.48
CA SER A 150 11.73 -4.34 4.29
C SER A 150 12.33 -2.96 3.93
N VAL A 151 12.02 -1.95 4.74
CA VAL A 151 12.35 -0.55 4.44
C VAL A 151 13.68 -0.18 5.04
N ALA A 152 14.60 0.29 4.20
CA ALA A 152 15.76 1.02 4.65
C ALA A 152 15.30 2.27 5.43
N ARG A 153 15.61 2.36 6.70
CA ARG A 153 15.55 3.63 7.43
C ARG A 153 16.75 4.46 7.03
N ARG A 154 16.54 5.64 6.43
CA ARG A 154 17.58 6.66 6.43
C ARG A 154 17.77 7.08 7.89
N ARG A 155 18.99 6.98 8.39
CA ARG A 155 19.44 7.69 9.59
C ARG A 155 19.66 9.16 9.25
#